data_95391d4b34b45ecb06087423de9b50cd
#
_entry.id   95391d4b34b45ecb06087423de9b50cd
#
_cell.length_a   1.000
_cell.length_b   1.000
_cell.length_c   1.000
_cell.angle_alpha   90.00
_cell.angle_beta   90.00
_cell.angle_gamma   90.00
#
_symmetry.space_group_name_H-M   'P 1'
#
loop_
_entity.id
_entity.type
_entity.pdbx_description
1 polymer ?
#
loop_
_entity_poly.entity_id
_entity_poly.type
_entity_poly.pdbx_seq_one_letter_code
_entity_poly.pdbx_strand_id
1 'polypeptide(L)'
;MKIRGRIYSVILVLLLVFFVWLRGVQDLQPSQGRNQPSIGTGMQKETLYVWYTDEALTDYMNSMALSYMEAHDNIRIVPTLVSAVEYVESINQATMQEQAMPDLCLISNDSLEKVYLAGLADEITDPEQIVTEENFPQAALHAVTYQDKLLAYPFYYETSLLLYNQTYLDEMAANKIEALKSQQEAGEEVGIEITGGSDLIPKTVDDILNLADAYDAPDGVESILKWDVSDIFYNYFFAGNYMDIGGENGDDASICNIHNENTTACLQMYQSLNQFFSIEAKEADYDTVLQEFIDGRTLFTVVTTDAIARLEAAKADGSLQGEYGMAMLLDVSADLKSRGLSVTNGVIVNGYGHHKEDANAFASYLTGTIGADFYDRTGKLTAHKNVSYENDKPALAMQAYEKSVSLPKIMQVSNFWVQLERTLTGIWEGEDADQALQSLQEQMDVQLQK
;
A
#
# COMPACT_ATOMS: atom_id res chain seq x y z
N MET A 1 -27.75 -8.14 54.08
CA MET A 1 -26.83 -9.31 54.16
C MET A 1 -26.37 -9.84 52.78
N LYS A 2 -26.58 -9.11 51.68
CA LYS A 2 -26.23 -9.56 50.30
C LYS A 2 -24.92 -8.94 49.73
N ILE A 3 -24.32 -7.96 50.39
CA ILE A 3 -23.12 -7.26 49.87
C ILE A 3 -21.81 -7.97 50.27
N ARG A 4 -21.79 -8.63 51.44
CA ARG A 4 -20.58 -9.34 51.92
C ARG A 4 -20.18 -10.55 51.07
N GLY A 5 -21.15 -11.28 50.48
CA GLY A 5 -20.88 -12.44 49.64
C GLY A 5 -20.19 -12.08 48.30
N ARG A 6 -20.51 -10.92 47.71
CA ARG A 6 -19.89 -10.46 46.45
C ARG A 6 -18.46 -10.01 46.63
N ILE A 7 -18.12 -9.43 47.78
CA ILE A 7 -16.75 -9.01 48.10
C ILE A 7 -15.83 -10.23 48.25
N TYR A 8 -16.30 -11.29 48.91
CA TYR A 8 -15.55 -12.55 49.07
C TYR A 8 -15.31 -13.26 47.74
N SER A 9 -16.29 -13.23 46.81
CA SER A 9 -16.12 -13.81 45.47
C SER A 9 -15.06 -13.07 44.61
N VAL A 10 -15.02 -11.75 44.70
CA VAL A 10 -14.03 -10.95 43.99
C VAL A 10 -12.63 -11.17 44.58
N ILE A 11 -12.51 -11.24 45.89
CA ILE A 11 -11.21 -11.52 46.56
C ILE A 11 -10.75 -12.94 46.22
N LEU A 12 -11.62 -13.92 46.13
CA LEU A 12 -11.25 -15.30 45.75
C LEU A 12 -10.72 -15.37 44.28
N VAL A 13 -11.37 -14.66 43.37
CA VAL A 13 -10.92 -14.58 41.96
C VAL A 13 -9.57 -13.88 41.85
N LEU A 14 -9.36 -12.78 42.57
CA LEU A 14 -8.08 -12.09 42.61
C LEU A 14 -6.95 -12.95 43.20
N LEU A 15 -7.26 -13.74 44.24
CA LEU A 15 -6.31 -14.69 44.81
C LEU A 15 -5.99 -15.84 43.85
N LEU A 16 -6.95 -16.33 43.07
CA LEU A 16 -6.70 -17.35 42.04
C LEU A 16 -5.85 -16.83 40.91
N VAL A 17 -6.11 -15.62 40.42
CA VAL A 17 -5.30 -14.98 39.42
C VAL A 17 -3.89 -14.72 39.92
N PHE A 18 -3.72 -14.28 41.14
CA PHE A 18 -2.43 -14.08 41.80
C PHE A 18 -1.66 -15.41 41.98
N PHE A 19 -2.36 -16.51 42.31
CA PHE A 19 -1.74 -17.83 42.43
C PHE A 19 -1.33 -18.42 41.07
N VAL A 20 -2.06 -18.18 40.01
CA VAL A 20 -1.70 -18.55 38.63
C VAL A 20 -0.48 -17.73 38.17
N TRP A 21 -0.48 -16.43 38.50
CA TRP A 21 0.68 -15.55 38.21
C TRP A 21 1.93 -15.96 39.00
N LEU A 22 1.80 -16.31 40.28
CA LEU A 22 2.92 -16.81 41.10
C LEU A 22 3.48 -18.16 40.59
N ARG A 23 2.63 -19.06 40.07
CA ARG A 23 3.10 -20.30 39.46
C ARG A 23 3.82 -20.05 38.13
N GLY A 24 3.31 -19.11 37.32
CA GLY A 24 3.98 -18.71 36.07
C GLY A 24 5.36 -18.07 36.28
N VAL A 25 5.57 -17.38 37.42
CA VAL A 25 6.88 -16.77 37.77
C VAL A 25 7.85 -17.79 38.37
N GLN A 26 7.36 -18.89 39.00
CA GLN A 26 8.26 -19.93 39.56
C GLN A 26 8.87 -20.85 38.51
N ASP A 27 8.28 -20.94 37.31
CA ASP A 27 8.86 -21.71 36.20
C ASP A 27 9.98 -20.97 35.44
N LEU A 28 10.30 -19.72 35.84
CA LEU A 28 11.34 -18.87 35.23
C LEU A 28 12.67 -18.83 36.02
N GLN A 29 12.89 -19.71 36.99
CA GLN A 29 14.21 -19.79 37.63
C GLN A 29 15.06 -20.89 36.96
N PRO A 30 16.30 -20.59 36.50
CA PRO A 30 17.21 -21.60 35.95
C PRO A 30 17.64 -22.55 37.05
N SER A 31 17.27 -23.83 36.94
CA SER A 31 17.71 -24.89 37.83
C SER A 31 19.21 -25.14 37.69
N GLN A 32 19.98 -24.81 38.70
CA GLN A 32 21.36 -25.27 38.82
C GLN A 32 21.41 -26.79 39.05
N GLY A 33 22.07 -27.46 38.15
CA GLY A 33 22.86 -28.66 38.31
C GLY A 33 22.20 -29.91 38.89
N ARG A 34 21.80 -30.83 38.04
CA ARG A 34 21.89 -32.26 38.31
C ARG A 34 22.30 -32.98 37.03
N ASN A 35 23.53 -33.54 37.01
CA ASN A 35 24.02 -34.43 35.96
C ASN A 35 23.05 -35.62 35.77
N GLN A 36 22.30 -35.60 34.70
CA GLN A 36 21.69 -36.80 34.12
C GLN A 36 22.36 -37.06 32.77
N PRO A 37 22.62 -38.34 32.41
CA PRO A 37 23.26 -38.65 31.13
C PRO A 37 22.34 -38.27 30.00
N SER A 38 22.82 -37.39 29.12
CA SER A 38 22.13 -36.98 27.91
C SER A 38 21.99 -38.15 26.95
N ILE A 39 20.79 -38.67 26.84
CA ILE A 39 20.39 -39.52 25.70
C ILE A 39 19.60 -38.63 24.74
N GLY A 40 20.19 -38.36 23.61
CA GLY A 40 19.60 -37.61 22.50
C GLY A 40 20.23 -36.25 22.33
N THR A 41 21.23 -36.12 21.47
CA THR A 41 21.64 -34.88 20.82
C THR A 41 20.51 -34.43 19.92
N GLY A 42 19.46 -33.84 20.50
CA GLY A 42 18.58 -32.98 19.72
C GLY A 42 19.44 -31.80 19.26
N MET A 43 19.68 -31.68 17.97
CA MET A 43 20.29 -30.48 17.41
C MET A 43 19.47 -29.29 17.93
N GLN A 44 20.12 -28.34 18.59
CA GLN A 44 19.47 -27.11 19.04
C GLN A 44 19.04 -26.39 17.77
N LYS A 45 17.73 -26.23 17.58
CA LYS A 45 17.19 -25.52 16.40
C LYS A 45 17.61 -24.06 16.46
N GLU A 46 18.13 -23.57 15.37
CA GLU A 46 18.35 -22.13 15.19
C GLU A 46 17.02 -21.41 15.07
N THR A 47 16.85 -20.31 15.78
CA THR A 47 15.58 -19.59 15.81
C THR A 47 15.73 -18.24 15.10
N LEU A 48 14.90 -18.01 14.08
CA LEU A 48 14.78 -16.76 13.35
C LEU A 48 13.50 -16.03 13.77
N TYR A 49 13.62 -14.78 14.16
CA TYR A 49 12.50 -13.90 14.47
C TYR A 49 12.19 -13.03 13.26
N VAL A 50 10.90 -13.01 12.85
CA VAL A 50 10.41 -12.25 11.69
C VAL A 50 9.39 -11.23 12.18
N TRP A 51 9.75 -9.95 12.13
CA TRP A 51 8.86 -8.88 12.59
C TRP A 51 8.08 -8.25 11.44
N TYR A 52 6.81 -7.99 11.68
CA TYR A 52 5.90 -7.29 10.77
C TYR A 52 4.87 -6.49 11.57
N THR A 53 4.19 -5.52 10.91
CA THR A 53 3.30 -4.57 11.58
C THR A 53 1.84 -4.68 11.13
N ASP A 54 1.56 -5.39 10.05
CA ASP A 54 0.20 -5.53 9.51
C ASP A 54 -0.43 -6.85 9.97
N GLU A 55 -1.51 -6.73 10.77
CA GLU A 55 -2.24 -7.88 11.32
C GLU A 55 -2.80 -8.81 10.23
N ALA A 56 -3.17 -8.26 9.05
CA ALA A 56 -3.68 -9.05 7.93
C ALA A 56 -2.68 -10.12 7.43
N LEU A 57 -1.40 -9.94 7.67
CA LEU A 57 -0.36 -10.90 7.31
C LEU A 57 -0.22 -12.08 8.28
N THR A 58 -0.83 -12.01 9.47
CA THR A 58 -0.53 -12.94 10.59
C THR A 58 -0.73 -14.40 10.23
N ASP A 59 -1.88 -14.74 9.66
CA ASP A 59 -2.18 -16.13 9.31
C ASP A 59 -1.30 -16.64 8.17
N TYR A 60 -1.00 -15.78 7.18
CA TYR A 60 -0.12 -16.12 6.09
C TYR A 60 1.32 -16.35 6.57
N MET A 61 1.88 -15.44 7.37
CA MET A 61 3.23 -15.54 7.91
C MET A 61 3.42 -16.78 8.78
N ASN A 62 2.44 -17.12 9.63
CA ASN A 62 2.46 -18.34 10.42
C ASN A 62 2.44 -19.60 9.55
N SER A 63 1.63 -19.61 8.50
CA SER A 63 1.56 -20.74 7.56
C SER A 63 2.87 -20.95 6.80
N MET A 64 3.46 -19.85 6.28
CA MET A 64 4.74 -19.90 5.57
C MET A 64 5.88 -20.37 6.49
N ALA A 65 5.90 -19.89 7.74
CA ALA A 65 6.84 -20.34 8.75
C ALA A 65 6.72 -21.85 9.02
N LEU A 66 5.49 -22.36 9.17
CA LEU A 66 5.24 -23.80 9.39
C LEU A 66 5.70 -24.63 8.19
N SER A 67 5.32 -24.25 6.97
CA SER A 67 5.71 -24.96 5.75
C SER A 67 7.23 -24.99 5.55
N TYR A 68 7.92 -23.88 5.86
CA TYR A 68 9.38 -23.84 5.79
C TYR A 68 10.03 -24.77 6.82
N MET A 69 9.54 -24.74 8.07
CA MET A 69 10.05 -25.59 9.15
C MET A 69 9.81 -27.10 8.93
N GLU A 70 8.78 -27.47 8.18
CA GLU A 70 8.54 -28.88 7.78
C GLU A 70 9.62 -29.40 6.82
N ALA A 71 10.21 -28.51 6.01
CA ALA A 71 11.29 -28.86 5.08
C ALA A 71 12.70 -28.67 5.70
N HIS A 72 12.80 -27.91 6.81
CA HIS A 72 14.07 -27.50 7.44
C HIS A 72 14.06 -27.80 8.94
N ASP A 73 14.32 -29.04 9.32
CA ASP A 73 14.21 -29.55 10.70
C ASP A 73 15.11 -28.86 11.73
N ASN A 74 16.18 -28.20 11.28
CA ASN A 74 17.16 -27.49 12.12
C ASN A 74 16.78 -26.05 12.41
N ILE A 75 15.76 -25.48 11.75
CA ILE A 75 15.36 -24.07 11.85
C ILE A 75 14.00 -23.96 12.54
N ARG A 76 13.83 -22.90 13.32
CA ARG A 76 12.57 -22.46 13.89
C ARG A 76 12.30 -21.02 13.46
N ILE A 77 11.20 -20.77 12.78
CA ILE A 77 10.74 -19.42 12.40
C ILE A 77 9.67 -18.96 13.39
N VAL A 78 9.80 -17.72 13.87
CA VAL A 78 8.89 -17.09 14.82
C VAL A 78 8.38 -15.76 14.26
N PRO A 79 7.27 -15.77 13.49
CA PRO A 79 6.62 -14.53 13.06
C PRO A 79 6.09 -13.77 14.29
N THR A 80 6.30 -12.48 14.32
CA THR A 80 5.94 -11.63 15.45
C THR A 80 5.29 -10.34 14.95
N LEU A 81 4.01 -10.17 15.24
CA LEU A 81 3.28 -8.91 15.01
C LEU A 81 3.72 -7.90 16.07
N VAL A 82 4.19 -6.73 15.63
CA VAL A 82 4.63 -5.64 16.49
C VAL A 82 3.93 -4.33 16.11
N SER A 83 4.00 -3.33 16.99
CA SER A 83 3.42 -2.01 16.71
C SER A 83 4.10 -1.32 15.53
N ALA A 84 3.32 -0.70 14.65
CA ALA A 84 3.84 0.16 13.59
C ALA A 84 4.41 1.49 14.11
N VAL A 85 3.99 1.93 15.31
CA VAL A 85 4.46 3.17 15.93
C VAL A 85 5.93 3.01 16.31
N GLU A 86 6.79 3.90 15.82
CA GLU A 86 8.24 3.89 16.05
C GLU A 86 8.88 2.52 15.70
N TYR A 87 8.41 1.88 14.60
CA TYR A 87 8.81 0.52 14.26
C TYR A 87 10.31 0.36 14.05
N VAL A 88 10.95 1.25 13.27
CA VAL A 88 12.40 1.21 13.02
C VAL A 88 13.20 1.43 14.32
N GLU A 89 12.73 2.30 15.20
CA GLU A 89 13.31 2.51 16.53
C GLU A 89 13.18 1.25 17.40
N SER A 90 12.06 0.56 17.32
CA SER A 90 11.82 -0.71 18.03
C SER A 90 12.74 -1.82 17.55
N ILE A 91 12.97 -1.94 16.22
CA ILE A 91 13.96 -2.86 15.65
C ILE A 91 15.36 -2.53 16.19
N ASN A 92 15.76 -1.25 16.17
CA ASN A 92 17.06 -0.81 16.66
C ASN A 92 17.25 -1.13 18.15
N GLN A 93 16.24 -0.87 18.97
CA GLN A 93 16.29 -1.17 20.41
C GLN A 93 16.40 -2.68 20.69
N ALA A 94 15.61 -3.51 20.00
CA ALA A 94 15.67 -4.96 20.14
C ALA A 94 17.03 -5.50 19.71
N THR A 95 17.58 -4.99 18.60
CA THR A 95 18.91 -5.35 18.10
C THR A 95 20.00 -5.04 19.11
N MET A 96 19.95 -3.87 19.77
CA MET A 96 20.92 -3.49 20.80
C MET A 96 20.82 -4.32 22.09
N GLN A 97 19.67 -4.92 22.37
CA GLN A 97 19.45 -5.73 23.59
C GLN A 97 19.75 -7.21 23.40
N GLU A 98 20.01 -7.67 22.19
CA GLU A 98 20.29 -9.07 21.82
C GLU A 98 19.23 -10.09 22.30
N GLN A 99 18.08 -9.64 22.82
CA GLN A 99 16.99 -10.50 23.27
C GLN A 99 15.85 -10.48 22.27
N ALA A 100 15.58 -11.63 21.63
CA ALA A 100 14.57 -11.78 20.58
C ALA A 100 14.71 -10.73 19.47
N MET A 101 15.96 -10.39 19.14
CA MET A 101 16.30 -9.51 18.04
C MET A 101 15.70 -10.04 16.76
N PRO A 102 15.00 -9.23 15.94
CA PRO A 102 14.52 -9.70 14.66
C PRO A 102 15.68 -9.99 13.70
N ASP A 103 15.65 -11.16 13.07
CA ASP A 103 16.56 -11.53 11.99
C ASP A 103 16.05 -10.99 10.65
N LEU A 104 14.73 -10.88 10.53
CA LEU A 104 14.01 -10.38 9.36
C LEU A 104 12.96 -9.35 9.79
N CYS A 105 12.82 -8.28 9.01
CA CYS A 105 11.76 -7.29 9.22
C CYS A 105 11.08 -6.94 7.91
N LEU A 106 9.75 -6.81 7.94
CA LEU A 106 8.99 -6.20 6.86
C LEU A 106 9.00 -4.68 7.03
N ILE A 107 9.45 -3.96 6.01
CA ILE A 107 9.48 -2.50 6.00
C ILE A 107 8.96 -1.94 4.68
N SER A 108 8.47 -0.70 4.70
CA SER A 108 8.20 0.06 3.48
C SER A 108 9.48 0.65 2.89
N ASN A 109 9.50 0.85 1.59
CA ASN A 109 10.69 1.30 0.86
C ASN A 109 11.20 2.69 1.26
N ASP A 110 10.35 3.58 1.75
CA ASP A 110 10.72 4.91 2.25
C ASP A 110 11.61 4.88 3.50
N SER A 111 11.60 3.77 4.23
CA SER A 111 12.44 3.55 5.41
C SER A 111 13.81 2.93 5.10
N LEU A 112 14.08 2.61 3.82
CA LEU A 112 15.22 1.77 3.45
C LEU A 112 16.58 2.43 3.75
N GLU A 113 16.75 3.73 3.44
CA GLU A 113 17.96 4.47 3.79
C GLU A 113 18.18 4.47 5.31
N LYS A 114 17.13 4.72 6.09
CA LYS A 114 17.21 4.79 7.56
C LYS A 114 17.70 3.48 8.16
N VAL A 115 17.14 2.33 7.73
CA VAL A 115 17.55 1.02 8.25
C VAL A 115 18.95 0.64 7.76
N TYR A 116 19.33 1.00 6.52
CA TYR A 116 20.67 0.75 5.99
C TYR A 116 21.75 1.54 6.76
N LEU A 117 21.55 2.85 6.94
CA LEU A 117 22.49 3.70 7.66
C LEU A 117 22.61 3.34 9.15
N ALA A 118 21.55 2.78 9.74
CA ALA A 118 21.59 2.24 11.10
C ALA A 118 22.24 0.84 11.19
N GLY A 119 22.62 0.23 10.07
CA GLY A 119 23.13 -1.15 10.01
C GLY A 119 22.07 -2.23 10.24
N LEU A 120 20.79 -1.87 10.27
CA LEU A 120 19.65 -2.78 10.48
C LEU A 120 19.23 -3.51 9.20
N ALA A 121 19.69 -3.08 8.04
CA ALA A 121 19.54 -3.79 6.78
C ALA A 121 20.92 -4.07 6.19
N ASP A 122 21.13 -5.32 5.78
CA ASP A 122 22.31 -5.74 5.03
C ASP A 122 21.97 -5.94 3.55
N GLU A 123 22.95 -5.93 2.68
CA GLU A 123 22.77 -6.33 1.29
C GLU A 123 22.32 -7.79 1.24
N ILE A 124 21.20 -8.07 0.55
CA ILE A 124 20.68 -9.43 0.46
C ILE A 124 21.59 -10.31 -0.40
N THR A 125 21.70 -11.59 -0.04
CA THR A 125 22.53 -12.53 -0.81
C THR A 125 21.76 -13.23 -1.92
N ASP A 126 20.42 -13.21 -1.84
CA ASP A 126 19.49 -13.83 -2.79
C ASP A 126 19.95 -15.21 -3.31
N PRO A 127 20.03 -16.23 -2.43
CA PRO A 127 20.67 -17.50 -2.74
C PRO A 127 19.96 -18.26 -3.88
N GLU A 128 18.69 -18.00 -4.09
CA GLU A 128 17.88 -18.63 -5.14
C GLU A 128 17.75 -17.76 -6.40
N GLN A 129 18.36 -16.57 -6.39
CA GLN A 129 18.33 -15.60 -7.47
C GLN A 129 16.91 -15.26 -7.93
N ILE A 130 16.01 -15.00 -6.96
CA ILE A 130 14.62 -14.69 -7.24
C ILE A 130 14.39 -13.20 -7.51
N VAL A 131 15.24 -12.30 -6.97
CA VAL A 131 15.08 -10.83 -7.11
C VAL A 131 15.63 -10.39 -8.46
N THR A 132 14.85 -10.64 -9.50
CA THR A 132 15.22 -10.39 -10.91
C THR A 132 14.09 -9.70 -11.67
N GLU A 133 14.42 -9.11 -12.82
CA GLU A 133 13.44 -8.53 -13.74
C GLU A 133 12.45 -9.56 -14.31
N GLU A 134 12.77 -10.85 -14.27
CA GLU A 134 11.85 -11.91 -14.68
C GLU A 134 10.70 -12.05 -13.68
N ASN A 135 10.98 -11.91 -12.39
CA ASN A 135 10.02 -12.14 -11.31
C ASN A 135 9.36 -10.87 -10.79
N PHE A 136 10.05 -9.73 -10.86
CA PHE A 136 9.57 -8.46 -10.29
C PHE A 136 9.59 -7.34 -11.33
N PRO A 137 8.64 -6.39 -11.29
CA PRO A 137 8.68 -5.22 -12.13
C PRO A 137 9.80 -4.27 -11.68
N GLN A 138 10.24 -3.38 -12.59
CA GLN A 138 11.28 -2.38 -12.28
C GLN A 138 10.92 -1.52 -11.07
N ALA A 139 9.64 -1.15 -10.92
CA ALA A 139 9.17 -0.39 -9.76
C ALA A 139 9.48 -1.10 -8.43
N ALA A 140 9.34 -2.44 -8.37
CA ALA A 140 9.70 -3.22 -7.19
C ALA A 140 11.21 -3.25 -6.96
N LEU A 141 11.99 -3.47 -8.01
CA LEU A 141 13.46 -3.55 -7.92
C LEU A 141 14.06 -2.21 -7.49
N HIS A 142 13.61 -1.10 -8.10
CA HIS A 142 14.02 0.25 -7.69
C HIS A 142 13.62 0.52 -6.24
N ALA A 143 12.43 0.12 -5.81
CA ALA A 143 11.96 0.33 -4.44
C ALA A 143 12.86 -0.33 -3.38
N VAL A 144 13.45 -1.50 -3.67
CA VAL A 144 14.30 -2.24 -2.72
C VAL A 144 15.80 -2.03 -2.92
N THR A 145 16.18 -1.21 -3.91
CA THR A 145 17.58 -0.83 -4.17
C THR A 145 17.93 0.49 -3.49
N TYR A 146 19.08 0.57 -2.84
CA TYR A 146 19.65 1.79 -2.27
C TYR A 146 21.15 1.82 -2.56
N GLN A 147 21.62 2.89 -3.20
CA GLN A 147 23.03 3.05 -3.63
C GLN A 147 23.56 1.80 -4.35
N ASP A 148 22.85 1.34 -5.37
CA ASP A 148 23.16 0.17 -6.20
C ASP A 148 23.18 -1.18 -5.44
N LYS A 149 22.69 -1.24 -4.19
CA LYS A 149 22.59 -2.46 -3.40
C LYS A 149 21.15 -2.90 -3.25
N LEU A 150 20.90 -4.17 -3.45
CA LEU A 150 19.62 -4.78 -3.10
C LEU A 150 19.57 -5.00 -1.58
N LEU A 151 18.68 -4.30 -0.88
CA LEU A 151 18.57 -4.33 0.58
C LEU A 151 17.37 -5.11 1.10
N ALA A 152 16.41 -5.43 0.24
CA ALA A 152 15.23 -6.20 0.63
C ALA A 152 14.75 -7.11 -0.49
N TYR A 153 13.98 -8.13 -0.11
CA TYR A 153 13.19 -8.95 -1.01
C TYR A 153 11.83 -8.27 -1.20
N PRO A 154 11.41 -7.90 -2.43
CA PRO A 154 10.08 -7.30 -2.64
C PRO A 154 8.99 -8.27 -2.23
N PHE A 155 7.99 -7.81 -1.46
CA PHE A 155 6.95 -8.70 -0.93
C PHE A 155 5.56 -8.35 -1.47
N TYR A 156 5.02 -7.19 -1.09
CA TYR A 156 3.74 -6.70 -1.59
C TYR A 156 3.80 -5.20 -1.84
N TYR A 157 2.83 -4.69 -2.61
CA TYR A 157 2.77 -3.29 -2.98
C TYR A 157 1.38 -2.71 -2.80
N GLU A 158 1.33 -1.39 -2.76
CA GLU A 158 0.12 -0.58 -2.83
C GLU A 158 0.31 0.51 -3.89
N THR A 159 -0.74 0.77 -4.69
CA THR A 159 -0.77 1.83 -5.70
C THR A 159 -2.20 2.28 -5.95
N SER A 160 -2.37 3.40 -6.64
CA SER A 160 -3.68 4.02 -6.86
C SER A 160 -4.27 3.65 -8.22
N LEU A 161 -5.60 3.54 -8.27
CA LEU A 161 -6.41 3.20 -9.43
C LEU A 161 -7.67 4.08 -9.48
N LEU A 162 -8.26 4.21 -10.67
CA LEU A 162 -9.61 4.74 -10.83
C LEU A 162 -10.63 3.62 -10.61
N LEU A 163 -11.55 3.84 -9.70
CA LEU A 163 -12.71 2.98 -9.45
C LEU A 163 -13.95 3.58 -10.11
N TYR A 164 -14.80 2.77 -10.72
CA TYR A 164 -16.05 3.23 -11.34
C TYR A 164 -17.20 2.25 -11.15
N ASN A 165 -18.43 2.77 -11.10
CA ASN A 165 -19.64 1.97 -11.07
C ASN A 165 -19.98 1.49 -12.48
N GLN A 166 -19.75 0.21 -12.74
CA GLN A 166 -19.96 -0.42 -14.06
C GLN A 166 -21.45 -0.41 -14.45
N THR A 167 -22.34 -0.64 -13.48
CA THR A 167 -23.79 -0.66 -13.75
C THR A 167 -24.26 0.68 -14.31
N TYR A 168 -23.85 1.79 -13.72
CA TYR A 168 -24.24 3.13 -14.19
C TYR A 168 -23.62 3.46 -15.56
N LEU A 169 -22.40 3.03 -15.83
CA LEU A 169 -21.81 3.21 -17.16
C LEU A 169 -22.49 2.37 -18.22
N ASP A 170 -22.91 1.14 -17.88
CA ASP A 170 -23.66 0.28 -18.82
C ASP A 170 -25.04 0.85 -19.11
N GLU A 171 -25.74 1.39 -18.13
CA GLU A 171 -27.03 2.09 -18.31
C GLU A 171 -26.85 3.34 -19.19
N MET A 172 -25.81 4.14 -18.92
CA MET A 172 -25.49 5.31 -19.74
C MET A 172 -25.20 4.91 -21.20
N ALA A 173 -24.40 3.86 -21.40
CA ALA A 173 -24.10 3.36 -22.76
C ALA A 173 -25.36 2.90 -23.48
N ALA A 174 -26.23 2.15 -22.79
CA ALA A 174 -27.51 1.70 -23.37
C ALA A 174 -28.38 2.88 -23.82
N ASN A 175 -28.54 3.90 -22.99
CA ASN A 175 -29.28 5.12 -23.28
C ASN A 175 -28.69 5.89 -24.48
N LYS A 176 -27.35 6.02 -24.55
CA LYS A 176 -26.67 6.65 -25.69
C LYS A 176 -26.87 5.86 -26.99
N ILE A 177 -26.76 4.53 -26.94
CA ILE A 177 -26.99 3.65 -28.10
C ILE A 177 -28.41 3.79 -28.60
N GLU A 178 -29.44 3.83 -27.74
CA GLU A 178 -30.84 4.01 -28.11
C GLU A 178 -31.09 5.38 -28.76
N ALA A 179 -30.53 6.44 -28.20
CA ALA A 179 -30.59 7.78 -28.78
C ALA A 179 -29.96 7.84 -30.18
N LEU A 180 -28.78 7.25 -30.38
CA LEU A 180 -28.10 7.21 -31.68
C LEU A 180 -28.90 6.38 -32.72
N LYS A 181 -29.51 5.26 -32.32
CA LYS A 181 -30.39 4.47 -33.19
C LYS A 181 -31.61 5.27 -33.65
N SER A 182 -32.21 6.02 -32.71
CA SER A 182 -33.37 6.89 -33.03
C SER A 182 -33.00 7.99 -34.04
N GLN A 183 -31.79 8.58 -33.94
CA GLN A 183 -31.29 9.56 -34.92
C GLN A 183 -31.03 8.91 -36.29
N GLN A 184 -30.48 7.70 -36.36
CA GLN A 184 -30.31 6.95 -37.60
C GLN A 184 -31.67 6.66 -38.27
N GLU A 185 -32.66 6.25 -37.48
CA GLU A 185 -34.04 6.02 -37.98
C GLU A 185 -34.69 7.30 -38.50
N ALA A 186 -34.31 8.46 -37.93
CA ALA A 186 -34.73 9.77 -38.42
C ALA A 186 -33.97 10.24 -39.68
N GLY A 187 -33.00 9.46 -40.18
CA GLY A 187 -32.24 9.72 -41.39
C GLY A 187 -30.94 10.54 -41.16
N GLU A 188 -30.47 10.65 -39.94
CA GLU A 188 -29.20 11.29 -39.66
C GLU A 188 -28.04 10.31 -39.88
N GLU A 189 -26.95 10.78 -40.47
CA GLU A 189 -25.70 9.99 -40.62
C GLU A 189 -24.91 10.05 -39.30
N VAL A 190 -25.27 9.22 -38.32
CA VAL A 190 -24.55 9.05 -37.07
C VAL A 190 -23.94 7.66 -36.95
N GLY A 191 -22.68 7.58 -36.61
CA GLY A 191 -22.00 6.31 -36.29
C GLY A 191 -22.32 5.87 -34.87
N ILE A 192 -22.56 4.59 -34.65
CA ILE A 192 -22.65 4.02 -33.29
C ILE A 192 -21.31 3.32 -32.99
N GLU A 193 -20.42 4.02 -32.28
CA GLU A 193 -19.10 3.50 -31.88
C GLU A 193 -19.14 2.89 -30.49
N ILE A 194 -20.17 3.20 -29.67
CA ILE A 194 -20.31 2.72 -28.30
C ILE A 194 -20.93 1.32 -28.33
N THR A 195 -20.29 0.37 -27.65
CA THR A 195 -20.73 -1.03 -27.52
C THR A 195 -21.14 -1.39 -26.08
N GLY A 196 -20.66 -0.67 -25.08
CA GLY A 196 -20.97 -0.87 -23.67
C GLY A 196 -20.37 0.22 -22.78
N GLY A 197 -20.56 0.08 -21.46
CA GLY A 197 -20.07 1.05 -20.47
C GLY A 197 -18.56 1.23 -20.46
N SER A 198 -17.82 0.19 -20.84
CA SER A 198 -16.33 0.27 -20.92
C SER A 198 -15.84 1.31 -21.92
N ASP A 199 -16.62 1.61 -22.97
CA ASP A 199 -16.28 2.64 -23.96
C ASP A 199 -16.46 4.07 -23.41
N LEU A 200 -17.11 4.20 -22.25
CA LEU A 200 -17.38 5.46 -21.56
C LEU A 200 -16.41 5.73 -20.41
N ILE A 201 -15.47 4.82 -20.13
CA ILE A 201 -14.48 5.04 -19.09
C ILE A 201 -13.59 6.22 -19.49
N PRO A 202 -13.54 7.31 -18.68
CA PRO A 202 -12.74 8.48 -18.99
C PRO A 202 -11.25 8.16 -18.93
N LYS A 203 -10.46 8.73 -19.83
CA LYS A 203 -9.00 8.58 -19.88
C LYS A 203 -8.27 9.83 -19.48
N THR A 204 -8.94 10.97 -19.57
CA THR A 204 -8.39 12.29 -19.21
C THR A 204 -9.34 13.05 -18.29
N VAL A 205 -8.83 14.11 -17.67
CA VAL A 205 -9.66 15.03 -16.89
C VAL A 205 -10.75 15.66 -17.77
N ASP A 206 -10.43 16.00 -19.02
CA ASP A 206 -11.44 16.56 -19.94
C ASP A 206 -12.57 15.56 -20.24
N ASP A 207 -12.25 14.27 -20.35
CA ASP A 207 -13.28 13.24 -20.59
C ASP A 207 -14.26 13.17 -19.40
N ILE A 208 -13.77 13.22 -18.16
CA ILE A 208 -14.64 13.15 -16.97
C ILE A 208 -15.46 14.42 -16.79
N LEU A 209 -14.92 15.59 -17.13
CA LEU A 209 -15.66 16.85 -17.13
C LEU A 209 -16.78 16.83 -18.18
N ASN A 210 -16.49 16.36 -19.41
CA ASN A 210 -17.49 16.23 -20.46
C ASN A 210 -18.57 15.19 -20.09
N LEU A 211 -18.18 14.11 -19.41
CA LEU A 211 -19.11 13.12 -18.91
C LEU A 211 -20.01 13.73 -17.82
N ALA A 212 -19.45 14.46 -16.87
CA ALA A 212 -20.20 15.10 -15.80
C ALA A 212 -21.20 16.14 -16.31
N ASP A 213 -20.87 16.89 -17.37
CA ASP A 213 -21.77 17.87 -17.99
C ASP A 213 -22.92 17.20 -18.76
N ALA A 214 -22.71 16.03 -19.32
CA ALA A 214 -23.66 15.34 -20.19
C ALA A 214 -24.47 14.23 -19.50
N TYR A 215 -24.10 13.82 -18.28
CA TYR A 215 -24.70 12.68 -17.60
C TYR A 215 -25.92 13.07 -16.79
N ASP A 216 -27.08 12.54 -17.18
CA ASP A 216 -28.31 12.57 -16.39
C ASP A 216 -28.26 11.44 -15.37
N ALA A 217 -27.72 11.74 -14.19
CA ALA A 217 -27.46 10.76 -13.14
C ALA A 217 -28.78 10.20 -12.55
N PRO A 218 -28.84 8.90 -12.24
CA PRO A 218 -29.99 8.32 -11.54
C PRO A 218 -30.24 8.98 -10.18
N ASP A 219 -31.48 8.91 -9.70
CA ASP A 219 -31.83 9.31 -8.34
C ASP A 219 -30.92 8.56 -7.31
N GLY A 220 -30.22 9.31 -6.46
CA GLY A 220 -29.34 8.76 -5.44
C GLY A 220 -27.84 8.91 -5.76
N VAL A 221 -27.45 9.19 -7.01
CA VAL A 221 -26.07 9.58 -7.35
C VAL A 221 -25.85 11.04 -6.94
N GLU A 222 -24.96 11.26 -6.00
CA GLU A 222 -24.65 12.58 -5.43
C GLU A 222 -23.40 13.20 -6.11
N SER A 223 -22.49 12.37 -6.59
CA SER A 223 -21.23 12.80 -7.17
C SER A 223 -20.84 11.98 -8.40
N ILE A 224 -20.41 12.67 -9.47
CA ILE A 224 -19.83 12.01 -10.63
C ILE A 224 -18.39 11.57 -10.34
N LEU A 225 -17.60 12.45 -9.74
CA LEU A 225 -16.26 12.15 -9.24
C LEU A 225 -16.10 12.75 -7.86
N LYS A 226 -15.72 11.91 -6.89
CA LYS A 226 -15.35 12.33 -5.55
C LYS A 226 -14.21 11.44 -5.07
N TRP A 227 -13.18 12.04 -4.46
CA TRP A 227 -12.03 11.30 -3.91
C TRP A 227 -11.47 12.05 -2.71
N ASP A 228 -10.55 11.43 -1.97
CA ASP A 228 -9.84 12.09 -0.89
C ASP A 228 -8.83 13.10 -1.46
N VAL A 229 -9.23 14.36 -1.44
CA VAL A 229 -8.41 15.49 -1.94
C VAL A 229 -7.35 15.95 -0.94
N SER A 230 -7.32 15.38 0.26
CA SER A 230 -6.38 15.75 1.32
C SER A 230 -5.18 14.82 1.43
N ASP A 231 -5.28 13.56 1.00
CA ASP A 231 -4.22 12.57 1.11
C ASP A 231 -3.42 12.48 -0.20
N ILE A 232 -2.12 12.45 -0.07
CA ILE A 232 -1.17 12.44 -1.18
C ILE A 232 -1.32 11.21 -2.10
N PHE A 233 -1.69 10.05 -1.56
CA PHE A 233 -1.84 8.83 -2.34
C PHE A 233 -2.90 8.94 -3.44
N TYR A 234 -3.91 9.76 -3.21
CA TYR A 234 -5.02 9.99 -4.14
C TYR A 234 -4.83 11.24 -5.01
N ASN A 235 -3.79 12.03 -4.77
CA ASN A 235 -3.57 13.31 -5.45
C ASN A 235 -2.22 13.41 -6.19
N TYR A 236 -1.21 12.64 -5.78
CA TYR A 236 0.13 12.70 -6.39
C TYR A 236 0.13 12.46 -7.89
N PHE A 237 -0.79 11.63 -8.39
CA PHE A 237 -0.84 11.22 -9.79
C PHE A 237 -1.01 12.41 -10.76
N PHE A 238 -1.62 13.51 -10.34
CA PHE A 238 -1.75 14.70 -11.18
C PHE A 238 -0.38 15.23 -11.62
N ALA A 239 0.61 15.24 -10.74
CA ALA A 239 1.92 15.81 -10.98
C ALA A 239 3.07 14.79 -10.99
N GLY A 240 2.83 13.55 -10.57
CA GLY A 240 3.84 12.53 -10.31
C GLY A 240 4.69 12.14 -11.51
N ASN A 241 4.23 12.37 -12.74
CA ASN A 241 5.02 12.15 -13.93
C ASN A 241 6.10 13.23 -14.17
N TYR A 242 5.98 14.38 -13.49
CA TYR A 242 6.82 15.56 -13.72
C TYR A 242 7.58 16.00 -12.46
N MET A 243 7.27 15.41 -11.30
CA MET A 243 8.07 15.55 -10.08
C MET A 243 9.17 14.50 -10.04
N ASP A 244 10.39 14.90 -9.76
CA ASP A 244 11.52 13.99 -9.57
C ASP A 244 12.24 14.32 -8.28
N ILE A 245 12.29 13.35 -7.37
CA ILE A 245 12.97 13.44 -6.08
C ILE A 245 13.76 12.16 -5.87
N GLY A 246 15.08 12.29 -5.87
CA GLY A 246 15.96 11.16 -5.65
C GLY A 246 16.29 10.35 -6.91
N GLY A 247 15.79 10.74 -8.10
CA GLY A 247 16.01 10.02 -9.34
C GLY A 247 15.30 8.68 -9.41
N GLU A 248 15.74 7.80 -10.30
CA GLU A 248 15.10 6.54 -10.64
C GLU A 248 14.93 5.60 -9.43
N ASN A 249 15.95 5.51 -8.59
CA ASN A 249 15.90 4.71 -7.35
C ASN A 249 15.32 5.49 -6.15
N GLY A 250 15.09 6.80 -6.27
CA GLY A 250 14.65 7.63 -5.17
C GLY A 250 15.67 7.80 -4.03
N ASP A 251 16.98 7.72 -4.33
CA ASP A 251 18.06 7.72 -3.34
C ASP A 251 19.19 8.75 -3.62
N ASP A 252 19.09 9.53 -4.69
CA ASP A 252 20.05 10.59 -5.03
C ASP A 252 19.58 11.95 -4.48
N ALA A 253 20.12 12.37 -3.35
CA ALA A 253 19.80 13.65 -2.72
C ALA A 253 20.14 14.89 -3.58
N SER A 254 20.89 14.75 -4.68
CA SER A 254 21.19 15.84 -5.60
C SER A 254 20.04 16.11 -6.60
N ILE A 255 19.08 15.19 -6.72
CA ILE A 255 17.95 15.29 -7.65
C ILE A 255 16.71 15.72 -6.90
N CYS A 256 16.24 16.94 -7.18
CA CYS A 256 14.99 17.48 -6.69
C CYS A 256 14.41 18.45 -7.72
N ASN A 257 13.35 18.06 -8.41
CA ASN A 257 12.66 18.86 -9.42
C ASN A 257 11.15 18.78 -9.17
N ILE A 258 10.63 19.65 -8.34
CA ILE A 258 9.21 19.73 -7.97
C ILE A 258 8.53 20.85 -8.73
N HIS A 259 9.17 22.01 -8.82
CA HIS A 259 8.65 23.20 -9.49
C HIS A 259 9.16 23.30 -10.92
N ASN A 260 8.29 23.00 -11.88
CA ASN A 260 8.53 23.13 -13.32
C ASN A 260 7.22 23.42 -14.07
N GLU A 261 7.29 23.81 -15.34
CA GLU A 261 6.14 24.21 -16.15
C GLU A 261 5.06 23.11 -16.19
N ASN A 262 5.43 21.85 -16.34
CA ASN A 262 4.48 20.73 -16.44
C ASN A 262 3.81 20.47 -15.09
N THR A 263 4.55 20.47 -13.99
CA THR A 263 4.01 20.28 -12.65
C THR A 263 3.01 21.41 -12.32
N THR A 264 3.39 22.66 -12.61
CA THR A 264 2.51 23.82 -12.41
C THR A 264 1.24 23.69 -13.24
N ALA A 265 1.34 23.35 -14.53
CA ALA A 265 0.17 23.16 -15.40
C ALA A 265 -0.76 22.04 -14.90
N CYS A 266 -0.20 20.91 -14.46
CA CYS A 266 -0.96 19.81 -13.90
C CYS A 266 -1.73 20.23 -12.63
N LEU A 267 -1.09 20.97 -11.72
CA LEU A 267 -1.73 21.39 -10.47
C LEU A 267 -2.67 22.56 -10.66
N GLN A 268 -2.53 23.37 -11.70
CA GLN A 268 -3.57 24.35 -12.11
C GLN A 268 -4.83 23.64 -12.61
N MET A 269 -4.69 22.54 -13.38
CA MET A 269 -5.82 21.71 -13.78
C MET A 269 -6.48 21.05 -12.55
N TYR A 270 -5.69 20.47 -11.65
CA TYR A 270 -6.17 19.93 -10.37
C TYR A 270 -6.99 20.97 -9.58
N GLN A 271 -6.45 22.17 -9.42
CA GLN A 271 -7.16 23.27 -8.75
C GLN A 271 -8.50 23.61 -9.41
N SER A 272 -8.55 23.60 -10.75
CA SER A 272 -9.77 23.93 -11.49
C SER A 272 -10.90 22.92 -11.22
N LEU A 273 -10.57 21.66 -10.90
CA LEU A 273 -11.57 20.62 -10.59
C LEU A 273 -12.41 20.96 -9.36
N ASN A 274 -11.88 21.72 -8.39
CA ASN A 274 -12.66 22.15 -7.24
C ASN A 274 -13.90 22.97 -7.62
N GLN A 275 -13.82 23.78 -8.69
CA GLN A 275 -14.96 24.55 -9.17
C GLN A 275 -16.08 23.67 -9.74
N PHE A 276 -15.76 22.48 -10.27
CA PHE A 276 -16.72 21.54 -10.84
C PHE A 276 -17.30 20.59 -9.81
N PHE A 277 -16.46 20.01 -8.95
CA PHE A 277 -16.87 18.95 -8.06
C PHE A 277 -17.16 19.42 -6.63
N SER A 278 -16.70 20.61 -6.25
CA SER A 278 -16.98 21.27 -4.96
C SER A 278 -16.72 20.32 -3.75
N ILE A 279 -15.62 19.57 -3.78
CA ILE A 279 -15.27 18.63 -2.73
C ILE A 279 -14.63 19.39 -1.56
N GLU A 280 -15.24 19.29 -0.39
CA GLU A 280 -14.65 19.83 0.84
C GLU A 280 -13.63 18.83 1.41
N ALA A 281 -12.35 19.21 1.46
CA ALA A 281 -11.24 18.36 1.89
C ALA A 281 -11.46 17.69 3.27
N LYS A 282 -12.16 18.35 4.18
CA LYS A 282 -12.46 17.83 5.52
C LYS A 282 -13.58 16.78 5.57
N GLU A 283 -14.34 16.63 4.50
CA GLU A 283 -15.51 15.73 4.41
C GLU A 283 -15.28 14.58 3.43
N ALA A 284 -14.13 14.52 2.81
CA ALA A 284 -13.79 13.56 1.77
C ALA A 284 -12.57 12.72 2.13
N ASP A 285 -12.58 12.08 3.31
CA ASP A 285 -11.60 11.06 3.63
C ASP A 285 -11.87 9.75 2.87
N TYR A 286 -10.82 8.96 2.67
CA TYR A 286 -10.85 7.75 1.85
C TYR A 286 -11.97 6.77 2.25
N ASP A 287 -12.12 6.50 3.53
CA ASP A 287 -13.12 5.54 4.01
C ASP A 287 -14.54 6.02 3.75
N THR A 288 -14.80 7.31 3.96
CA THR A 288 -16.09 7.96 3.67
C THR A 288 -16.40 7.87 2.17
N VAL A 289 -15.44 8.24 1.31
CA VAL A 289 -15.65 8.24 -0.15
C VAL A 289 -15.82 6.83 -0.70
N LEU A 290 -15.07 5.86 -0.22
CA LEU A 290 -15.25 4.46 -0.62
C LEU A 290 -16.61 3.91 -0.17
N GLN A 291 -17.09 4.30 1.01
CA GLN A 291 -18.43 3.92 1.47
C GLN A 291 -19.52 4.57 0.61
N GLU A 292 -19.39 5.84 0.24
CA GLU A 292 -20.32 6.50 -0.68
C GLU A 292 -20.37 5.80 -2.05
N PHE A 293 -19.24 5.29 -2.53
CA PHE A 293 -19.20 4.48 -3.75
C PHE A 293 -19.93 3.13 -3.55
N ILE A 294 -19.68 2.42 -2.46
CA ILE A 294 -20.37 1.16 -2.11
C ILE A 294 -21.88 1.37 -2.05
N ASP A 295 -22.34 2.48 -1.49
CA ASP A 295 -23.74 2.87 -1.40
C ASP A 295 -24.36 3.30 -2.76
N GLY A 296 -23.56 3.37 -3.84
CA GLY A 296 -24.00 3.80 -5.17
C GLY A 296 -24.20 5.30 -5.33
N ARG A 297 -23.69 6.12 -4.40
CA ARG A 297 -23.82 7.59 -4.43
C ARG A 297 -22.76 8.29 -5.25
N THR A 298 -21.68 7.60 -5.61
CA THR A 298 -20.54 8.14 -6.38
C THR A 298 -20.29 7.26 -7.61
N LEU A 299 -20.12 7.88 -8.80
CA LEU A 299 -19.86 7.15 -10.03
C LEU A 299 -18.40 6.77 -10.19
N PHE A 300 -17.47 7.71 -9.92
CA PHE A 300 -16.02 7.51 -9.99
C PHE A 300 -15.33 7.95 -8.69
N THR A 301 -14.30 7.23 -8.30
CA THR A 301 -13.39 7.65 -7.22
C THR A 301 -11.97 7.13 -7.47
N VAL A 302 -10.98 7.73 -6.80
CA VAL A 302 -9.60 7.24 -6.77
C VAL A 302 -9.44 6.39 -5.52
N VAL A 303 -8.89 5.18 -5.69
CA VAL A 303 -8.71 4.20 -4.63
C VAL A 303 -7.30 3.61 -4.65
N THR A 304 -6.88 3.01 -3.54
CA THR A 304 -5.70 2.16 -3.47
C THR A 304 -6.06 0.68 -3.66
N THR A 305 -5.05 -0.16 -3.84
CA THR A 305 -5.23 -1.60 -4.13
C THR A 305 -5.97 -2.38 -3.05
N ASP A 306 -6.03 -1.88 -1.80
CA ASP A 306 -6.82 -2.45 -0.70
C ASP A 306 -8.33 -2.43 -0.99
N ALA A 307 -8.81 -1.47 -1.80
CA ALA A 307 -10.21 -1.38 -2.18
C ALA A 307 -10.73 -2.66 -2.86
N ILE A 308 -9.88 -3.41 -3.58
CA ILE A 308 -10.30 -4.63 -4.27
C ILE A 308 -10.89 -5.63 -3.27
N ALA A 309 -10.19 -5.91 -2.18
CA ALA A 309 -10.67 -6.84 -1.15
C ALA A 309 -11.94 -6.31 -0.43
N ARG A 310 -12.00 -5.00 -0.16
CA ARG A 310 -13.16 -4.36 0.48
C ARG A 310 -14.41 -4.41 -0.42
N LEU A 311 -14.24 -4.18 -1.71
CA LEU A 311 -15.34 -4.23 -2.69
C LEU A 311 -15.82 -5.66 -2.94
N GLU A 312 -14.91 -6.64 -3.02
CA GLU A 312 -15.31 -8.05 -3.12
C GLU A 312 -16.06 -8.52 -1.86
N ALA A 313 -15.66 -8.06 -0.66
CA ALA A 313 -16.41 -8.32 0.56
C ALA A 313 -17.81 -7.67 0.53
N ALA A 314 -17.91 -6.40 0.12
CA ALA A 314 -19.18 -5.69 -0.02
C ALA A 314 -20.11 -6.31 -1.10
N LYS A 315 -19.52 -6.88 -2.16
CA LYS A 315 -20.25 -7.64 -3.17
C LYS A 315 -20.79 -8.96 -2.59
N ALA A 316 -19.97 -9.66 -1.82
CA ALA A 316 -20.32 -10.95 -1.23
C ALA A 316 -21.45 -10.82 -0.17
N ASP A 317 -21.47 -9.75 0.62
CA ASP A 317 -22.51 -9.49 1.61
C ASP A 317 -23.74 -8.74 1.09
N GLY A 318 -23.70 -8.27 -0.18
CA GLY A 318 -24.77 -7.58 -0.87
C GLY A 318 -24.91 -6.10 -0.51
N SER A 319 -23.94 -5.49 0.15
CA SER A 319 -23.96 -4.05 0.46
C SER A 319 -23.56 -3.18 -0.74
N LEU A 320 -22.72 -3.70 -1.67
CA LEU A 320 -22.35 -2.99 -2.89
C LEU A 320 -23.57 -2.79 -3.81
N GLN A 321 -23.83 -1.55 -4.17
CA GLN A 321 -24.91 -1.20 -5.11
C GLN A 321 -24.39 -1.26 -6.56
N GLY A 322 -24.76 -2.35 -7.26
CA GLY A 322 -24.37 -2.62 -8.65
C GLY A 322 -23.03 -3.35 -8.78
N GLU A 323 -22.49 -3.36 -9.99
CA GLU A 323 -21.19 -3.91 -10.33
C GLU A 323 -20.15 -2.80 -10.43
N TYR A 324 -18.90 -3.11 -10.14
CA TYR A 324 -17.80 -2.16 -10.23
C TYR A 324 -16.71 -2.61 -11.20
N GLY A 325 -15.99 -1.65 -11.73
CA GLY A 325 -14.78 -1.86 -12.49
C GLY A 325 -13.66 -0.94 -12.04
N MET A 326 -12.45 -1.25 -12.46
CA MET A 326 -11.26 -0.43 -12.21
C MET A 326 -10.58 -0.09 -13.53
N ALA A 327 -9.90 1.05 -13.55
CA ALA A 327 -9.12 1.53 -14.68
C ALA A 327 -7.82 2.17 -14.20
N MET A 328 -6.91 2.44 -15.13
CA MET A 328 -5.76 3.31 -14.86
C MET A 328 -6.25 4.69 -14.47
N LEU A 329 -5.46 5.40 -13.67
CA LEU A 329 -5.72 6.80 -13.31
C LEU A 329 -5.84 7.67 -14.57
N LEU A 330 -6.65 8.73 -14.46
CA LEU A 330 -6.86 9.69 -15.54
C LEU A 330 -5.55 10.44 -15.85
N ASP A 331 -5.23 10.60 -17.13
CA ASP A 331 -4.26 11.60 -17.55
C ASP A 331 -4.82 13.02 -17.30
N VAL A 332 -3.96 13.97 -16.97
CA VAL A 332 -4.38 15.36 -16.78
C VAL A 332 -4.93 15.94 -18.08
N SER A 333 -4.27 15.65 -19.20
CA SER A 333 -4.74 15.98 -20.55
C SER A 333 -4.13 15.02 -21.58
N ALA A 334 -4.38 15.24 -22.86
CA ALA A 334 -3.74 14.49 -23.95
C ALA A 334 -2.20 14.61 -23.90
N ASP A 335 -1.69 15.78 -23.53
CA ASP A 335 -0.26 16.11 -23.52
C ASP A 335 0.37 15.96 -22.12
N LEU A 336 -0.42 16.07 -21.05
CA LEU A 336 0.04 15.95 -19.67
C LEU A 336 -0.40 14.61 -19.08
N LYS A 337 0.57 13.70 -18.95
CA LYS A 337 0.34 12.34 -18.47
C LYS A 337 0.38 12.27 -16.95
N SER A 338 -0.47 11.44 -16.37
CA SER A 338 -0.47 11.14 -14.95
C SER A 338 0.51 10.01 -14.62
N ARG A 339 0.93 9.94 -13.36
CA ARG A 339 1.72 8.84 -12.84
C ARG A 339 1.43 8.67 -11.34
N GLY A 340 0.84 7.53 -10.97
CA GLY A 340 0.47 7.23 -9.59
C GLY A 340 1.67 6.97 -8.70
N LEU A 341 1.45 7.09 -7.40
CA LEU A 341 2.41 6.73 -6.37
C LEU A 341 2.30 5.25 -6.03
N SER A 342 3.41 4.64 -5.60
CA SER A 342 3.39 3.30 -5.01
C SER A 342 4.28 3.20 -3.78
N VAL A 343 3.86 2.30 -2.89
CA VAL A 343 4.67 1.82 -1.76
C VAL A 343 4.95 0.35 -1.97
N THR A 344 6.22 -0.03 -1.84
CA THR A 344 6.64 -1.43 -1.84
C THR A 344 7.08 -1.82 -0.45
N ASN A 345 6.45 -2.85 0.09
CA ASN A 345 6.88 -3.47 1.33
C ASN A 345 7.83 -4.61 1.02
N GLY A 346 9.00 -4.61 1.64
CA GLY A 346 10.04 -5.59 1.43
C GLY A 346 10.51 -6.24 2.72
N VAL A 347 11.13 -7.40 2.59
CA VAL A 347 11.73 -8.14 3.71
C VAL A 347 13.21 -7.85 3.75
N ILE A 348 13.67 -7.11 4.77
CA ILE A 348 15.10 -6.88 5.03
C ILE A 348 15.67 -7.98 5.91
N VAL A 349 16.98 -8.24 5.74
CA VAL A 349 17.78 -9.09 6.64
C VAL A 349 18.55 -8.19 7.59
N ASN A 350 18.39 -8.41 8.90
CA ASN A 350 19.05 -7.57 9.90
C ASN A 350 20.58 -7.71 9.84
N GLY A 351 21.27 -6.58 9.64
CA GLY A 351 22.71 -6.53 9.51
C GLY A 351 23.48 -7.00 10.76
N TYR A 352 22.85 -7.02 11.92
CA TYR A 352 23.39 -7.55 13.17
C TYR A 352 22.99 -9.00 13.46
N GLY A 353 22.13 -9.60 12.60
CA GLY A 353 21.67 -10.99 12.75
C GLY A 353 22.82 -12.00 12.74
N HIS A 354 22.70 -13.04 13.55
CA HIS A 354 23.71 -14.11 13.65
C HIS A 354 23.50 -15.20 12.60
N HIS A 355 22.28 -15.34 12.07
CA HIS A 355 21.85 -16.40 11.16
C HIS A 355 21.48 -15.82 9.78
N LYS A 356 22.33 -14.95 9.21
CA LYS A 356 22.04 -14.22 7.96
C LYS A 356 21.81 -15.13 6.76
N GLU A 357 22.51 -16.25 6.67
CA GLU A 357 22.35 -17.22 5.60
C GLU A 357 20.95 -17.83 5.62
N ASP A 358 20.50 -18.32 6.78
CA ASP A 358 19.17 -18.88 6.95
C ASP A 358 18.06 -17.83 6.83
N ALA A 359 18.33 -16.60 7.29
CA ALA A 359 17.41 -15.46 7.12
C ALA A 359 17.22 -15.14 5.64
N ASN A 360 18.28 -15.05 4.83
CA ASN A 360 18.18 -14.85 3.39
C ASN A 360 17.45 -16.03 2.72
N ALA A 361 17.72 -17.26 3.11
CA ALA A 361 17.04 -18.44 2.56
C ALA A 361 15.54 -18.41 2.86
N PHE A 362 15.14 -18.06 4.09
CA PHE A 362 13.72 -17.92 4.43
C PHE A 362 13.05 -16.74 3.72
N ALA A 363 13.71 -15.59 3.61
CA ALA A 363 13.18 -14.44 2.88
C ALA A 363 12.97 -14.74 1.40
N SER A 364 13.95 -15.41 0.77
CA SER A 364 13.87 -15.90 -0.61
C SER A 364 12.70 -16.88 -0.79
N TYR A 365 12.55 -17.84 0.12
CA TYR A 365 11.41 -18.76 0.13
C TYR A 365 10.08 -18.01 0.28
N LEU A 366 9.95 -17.11 1.28
CA LEU A 366 8.73 -16.35 1.56
C LEU A 366 8.24 -15.53 0.36
N THR A 367 9.15 -14.90 -0.36
CA THR A 367 8.83 -14.02 -1.48
C THR A 367 8.82 -14.72 -2.84
N GLY A 368 9.58 -15.82 -2.99
CA GLY A 368 9.68 -16.59 -4.23
C GLY A 368 8.58 -17.64 -4.42
N THR A 369 7.99 -18.15 -3.33
CA THR A 369 6.91 -19.15 -3.39
C THR A 369 5.52 -18.55 -3.27
N ILE A 370 5.40 -17.22 -3.29
CA ILE A 370 4.15 -16.51 -3.13
C ILE A 370 3.20 -16.81 -4.30
N GLY A 371 1.96 -17.16 -3.98
CA GLY A 371 0.90 -17.49 -4.93
C GLY A 371 -0.34 -16.60 -4.78
N ALA A 372 -1.39 -16.90 -5.53
CA ALA A 372 -2.67 -16.17 -5.47
C ALA A 372 -3.33 -16.26 -4.09
N ASP A 373 -3.08 -17.33 -3.35
CA ASP A 373 -3.58 -17.52 -1.98
C ASP A 373 -3.10 -16.42 -1.00
N PHE A 374 -2.00 -15.73 -1.32
CA PHE A 374 -1.56 -14.56 -0.56
C PHE A 374 -2.63 -13.47 -0.56
N TYR A 375 -3.17 -13.13 -1.75
CA TYR A 375 -4.25 -12.15 -1.87
C TYR A 375 -5.52 -12.61 -1.15
N ASP A 376 -5.93 -13.86 -1.34
CA ASP A 376 -7.16 -14.40 -0.74
C ASP A 376 -7.12 -14.37 0.81
N ARG A 377 -5.93 -14.52 1.39
CA ARG A 377 -5.72 -14.57 2.82
C ARG A 377 -5.43 -13.22 3.46
N THR A 378 -4.85 -12.29 2.73
CA THR A 378 -4.34 -11.03 3.27
C THR A 378 -5.02 -9.79 2.69
N GLY A 379 -5.70 -9.93 1.55
CA GLY A 379 -6.21 -8.80 0.76
C GLY A 379 -5.10 -7.97 0.10
N LYS A 380 -3.83 -8.40 0.17
CA LYS A 380 -2.68 -7.67 -0.37
C LYS A 380 -2.22 -8.25 -1.70
N LEU A 381 -1.71 -7.40 -2.58
CA LEU A 381 -1.16 -7.81 -3.87
C LEU A 381 0.35 -7.99 -3.77
N THR A 382 0.83 -9.18 -4.15
CA THR A 382 2.27 -9.45 -4.16
C THR A 382 2.99 -8.63 -5.21
N ALA A 383 4.22 -8.20 -4.90
CA ALA A 383 5.10 -7.55 -5.86
C ALA A 383 5.62 -8.53 -6.95
N HIS A 384 5.47 -9.85 -6.78
CA HIS A 384 5.86 -10.86 -7.75
C HIS A 384 4.90 -10.86 -8.95
N LYS A 385 5.38 -10.54 -10.15
CA LYS A 385 4.52 -10.30 -11.33
C LYS A 385 3.97 -11.57 -12.00
N ASN A 386 4.53 -12.74 -11.70
CA ASN A 386 4.15 -14.00 -12.34
C ASN A 386 3.02 -14.75 -11.60
N VAL A 387 2.30 -14.08 -10.69
CA VAL A 387 1.14 -14.64 -10.00
C VAL A 387 -0.11 -14.50 -10.85
N SER A 388 -0.83 -15.61 -11.06
CA SER A 388 -2.09 -15.62 -11.80
C SER A 388 -3.27 -15.56 -10.83
N TYR A 389 -4.18 -14.64 -11.05
CA TYR A 389 -5.39 -14.44 -10.25
C TYR A 389 -6.64 -14.84 -11.05
N GLU A 390 -7.72 -15.18 -10.36
CA GLU A 390 -9.00 -15.54 -10.99
C GLU A 390 -9.72 -14.35 -11.65
N ASN A 391 -9.50 -13.14 -11.13
CA ASN A 391 -10.06 -11.90 -11.67
C ASN A 391 -8.97 -11.01 -12.30
N ASP A 392 -9.37 -10.04 -13.11
CA ASP A 392 -8.48 -9.16 -13.88
C ASP A 392 -7.99 -7.93 -13.12
N LYS A 393 -8.61 -7.59 -11.97
CA LYS A 393 -8.27 -6.39 -11.19
C LYS A 393 -6.85 -6.41 -10.62
N PRO A 394 -6.34 -7.54 -10.05
CA PRO A 394 -4.94 -7.62 -9.66
C PRO A 394 -3.96 -7.46 -10.82
N ALA A 395 -4.29 -7.95 -12.01
CA ALA A 395 -3.46 -7.77 -13.20
C ALA A 395 -3.40 -6.29 -13.64
N LEU A 396 -4.54 -5.57 -13.57
CA LEU A 396 -4.59 -4.14 -13.80
C LEU A 396 -3.79 -3.37 -12.75
N ALA A 397 -3.92 -3.74 -11.48
CA ALA A 397 -3.15 -3.14 -10.39
C ALA A 397 -1.64 -3.33 -10.58
N MET A 398 -1.19 -4.51 -11.06
CA MET A 398 0.21 -4.75 -11.42
C MET A 398 0.67 -3.81 -12.54
N GLN A 399 -0.15 -3.60 -13.59
CA GLN A 399 0.18 -2.64 -14.66
C GLN A 399 0.28 -1.19 -14.15
N ALA A 400 -0.56 -0.81 -13.18
CA ALA A 400 -0.49 0.50 -12.53
C ALA A 400 0.79 0.62 -11.69
N TYR A 401 1.14 -0.41 -10.95
CA TYR A 401 2.36 -0.49 -10.16
C TYR A 401 3.63 -0.39 -11.02
N GLU A 402 3.71 -1.13 -12.13
CA GLU A 402 4.82 -1.07 -13.08
C GLU A 402 5.09 0.34 -13.62
N LYS A 403 4.05 1.17 -13.71
CA LYS A 403 4.12 2.54 -14.22
C LYS A 403 4.23 3.60 -13.13
N SER A 404 4.12 3.21 -11.87
CA SER A 404 4.09 4.13 -10.74
C SER A 404 5.46 4.76 -10.42
N VAL A 405 5.44 5.72 -9.52
CA VAL A 405 6.63 6.29 -8.85
C VAL A 405 6.70 5.70 -7.44
N SER A 406 7.84 5.17 -7.06
CA SER A 406 8.08 4.77 -5.68
C SER A 406 8.34 5.97 -4.78
N LEU A 407 7.99 5.84 -3.50
CA LEU A 407 8.39 6.81 -2.47
C LEU A 407 9.92 6.98 -2.45
N PRO A 408 10.46 8.22 -2.42
CA PRO A 408 11.89 8.43 -2.21
C PRO A 408 12.35 7.88 -0.87
N LYS A 409 13.58 7.38 -0.84
CA LYS A 409 14.21 6.75 0.33
C LYS A 409 15.06 7.72 1.17
N ILE A 410 15.19 8.98 0.72
CA ILE A 410 16.09 10.00 1.30
C ILE A 410 15.54 10.50 2.63
N MET A 411 16.27 10.30 3.74
CA MET A 411 15.86 10.73 5.09
C MET A 411 15.66 12.24 5.21
N GLN A 412 16.47 13.04 4.50
CA GLN A 412 16.36 14.51 4.51
C GLN A 412 15.00 15.00 4.01
N VAL A 413 14.31 14.20 3.19
CA VAL A 413 12.97 14.51 2.68
C VAL A 413 11.85 13.78 3.42
N SER A 414 12.12 13.22 4.60
CA SER A 414 11.11 12.50 5.39
C SER A 414 9.86 13.33 5.71
N ASN A 415 9.98 14.67 5.78
CA ASN A 415 8.85 15.58 5.93
C ASN A 415 8.21 16.04 4.60
N PHE A 416 8.78 15.62 3.47
CA PHE A 416 8.32 16.05 2.15
C PHE A 416 6.84 15.72 1.94
N TRP A 417 6.44 14.51 2.30
CA TRP A 417 5.06 14.05 2.10
C TRP A 417 4.04 14.93 2.81
N VAL A 418 4.31 15.27 4.07
CA VAL A 418 3.45 16.18 4.85
C VAL A 418 3.43 17.59 4.25
N GLN A 419 4.57 18.04 3.71
CA GLN A 419 4.66 19.34 3.07
C GLN A 419 3.92 19.34 1.73
N LEU A 420 4.09 18.31 0.91
CA LEU A 420 3.40 18.16 -0.37
C LEU A 420 1.88 18.02 -0.18
N GLU A 421 1.43 17.24 0.79
CA GLU A 421 0.02 17.10 1.16
C GLU A 421 -0.61 18.46 1.51
N ARG A 422 0.06 19.26 2.33
CA ARG A 422 -0.38 20.63 2.64
C ARG A 422 -0.40 21.54 1.41
N THR A 423 0.61 21.41 0.55
CA THR A 423 0.70 22.19 -0.69
C THR A 423 -0.44 21.83 -1.63
N LEU A 424 -0.73 20.54 -1.82
CA LEU A 424 -1.84 20.07 -2.65
C LEU A 424 -3.21 20.53 -2.08
N THR A 425 -3.40 20.41 -0.77
CA THR A 425 -4.61 20.90 -0.10
C THR A 425 -4.75 22.42 -0.25
N GLY A 426 -3.68 23.19 -0.06
CA GLY A 426 -3.69 24.65 -0.25
C GLY A 426 -4.03 25.04 -1.70
N ILE A 427 -3.45 24.35 -2.68
CA ILE A 427 -3.76 24.54 -4.10
C ILE A 427 -5.23 24.21 -4.39
N TRP A 428 -5.74 23.10 -3.84
CA TRP A 428 -7.16 22.75 -3.95
C TRP A 428 -8.07 23.82 -3.39
N GLU A 429 -7.72 24.42 -2.27
CA GLU A 429 -8.46 25.48 -1.59
C GLU A 429 -8.26 26.87 -2.24
N GLY A 430 -7.43 27.00 -3.28
CA GLY A 430 -7.29 28.21 -4.08
C GLY A 430 -5.96 28.96 -3.95
N GLU A 431 -4.94 28.39 -3.29
CA GLU A 431 -3.59 28.95 -3.33
C GLU A 431 -3.02 28.89 -4.75
N ASP A 432 -2.20 29.87 -5.13
CA ASP A 432 -1.56 29.90 -6.44
C ASP A 432 -0.59 28.72 -6.60
N ALA A 433 -0.83 27.85 -7.58
CA ALA A 433 -0.10 26.62 -7.77
C ALA A 433 1.40 26.85 -8.04
N ASP A 434 1.75 27.87 -8.81
CA ASP A 434 3.14 28.20 -9.15
C ASP A 434 3.91 28.66 -7.91
N GLN A 435 3.32 29.58 -7.11
CA GLN A 435 3.94 30.07 -5.88
C GLN A 435 4.05 28.99 -4.81
N ALA A 436 3.03 28.14 -4.68
CA ALA A 436 3.02 27.04 -3.72
C ALA A 436 4.13 26.01 -4.04
N LEU A 437 4.27 25.63 -5.33
CA LEU A 437 5.31 24.73 -5.79
C LEU A 437 6.73 25.33 -5.66
N GLN A 438 6.88 26.62 -5.98
CA GLN A 438 8.15 27.32 -5.79
C GLN A 438 8.57 27.29 -4.31
N SER A 439 7.65 27.60 -3.41
CA SER A 439 7.90 27.57 -1.97
C SER A 439 8.30 26.17 -1.48
N LEU A 440 7.62 25.13 -1.98
CA LEU A 440 7.96 23.74 -1.66
C LEU A 440 9.35 23.36 -2.17
N GLN A 441 9.69 23.72 -3.43
CA GLN A 441 11.02 23.49 -4.00
C GLN A 441 12.11 24.16 -3.16
N GLU A 442 11.97 25.43 -2.80
CA GLU A 442 12.92 26.17 -1.97
C GLU A 442 13.13 25.52 -0.59
N GLN A 443 12.06 25.01 0.02
CA GLN A 443 12.14 24.29 1.29
C GLN A 443 12.91 22.97 1.14
N MET A 444 12.66 22.23 0.07
CA MET A 444 13.36 20.98 -0.22
C MET A 444 14.82 21.20 -0.51
N ASP A 445 15.17 22.20 -1.31
CA ASP A 445 16.55 22.55 -1.61
C ASP A 445 17.35 22.86 -0.34
N VAL A 446 16.75 23.54 0.64
CA VAL A 446 17.37 23.79 1.95
C VAL A 446 17.57 22.50 2.74
N GLN A 447 16.63 21.57 2.69
CA GLN A 447 16.73 20.30 3.43
C GLN A 447 17.80 19.37 2.83
N LEU A 448 17.88 19.31 1.50
CA LEU A 448 18.85 18.48 0.78
C LEU A 448 20.30 19.00 0.86
N GLN A 449 20.49 20.31 1.08
CA GLN A 449 21.83 20.93 1.18
C GLN A 449 22.45 20.80 2.59
N LYS A 450 21.75 20.32 3.59
CA LYS A 450 22.21 20.12 4.99
C LYS A 450 22.77 18.73 5.22
#